data_ab7bea2f0cdde9ab5cf4eab5532c4e0d
#
_entry.id   ab7bea2f0cdde9ab5cf4eab5532c4e0d
#
_cell.length_a   1.000
_cell.length_b   1.000
_cell.length_c   1.000
_cell.angle_alpha   90.00
_cell.angle_beta   90.00
_cell.angle_gamma   90.00
#
_symmetry.space_group_name_H-M   'P 1'
#
loop_
_entity.id
_entity.type
_entity.pdbx_description
1 polymer ?
#
loop_
_entity_poly.entity_id
_entity_poly.type
_entity_poly.pdbx_seq_one_letter_code
_entity_poly.pdbx_strand_id
1 'polypeptide(L)'
;MDPTCTYYCYRDNRDAINKDIDKSKKIKLVFFDMDGVLADTISSWKHIHDYFGTSNEQSVDDYLRGNIDELEFIKRDVSLWKADDGLTNKDVIQNILFDIPLMKGAEECIAFLRKNNIKTAIVSAGLDILAEKVAEELGMDYVFANGIKQDEMGRLTGEGILQVQLIYKDKNVRNLAEKLEVPLENCAAVGNSCFDVPMFETSGLGIAFNPEDECVRKSADIIVEGKDLSKVIPALEPYI
;
A
#
# COMPACT_ATOMS: atom_id res chain seq x y z
N MET A 1 -23.98 7.04 2.22
CA MET A 1 -22.76 7.02 1.43
C MET A 1 -22.25 8.43 1.31
N ASP A 2 -20.96 8.64 1.53
CA ASP A 2 -20.32 9.92 1.25
C ASP A 2 -20.38 10.15 -0.27
N PRO A 3 -20.91 11.29 -0.77
CA PRO A 3 -21.05 11.55 -2.20
C PRO A 3 -19.69 11.66 -2.93
N THR A 4 -18.58 11.71 -2.20
CA THR A 4 -17.22 11.70 -2.74
C THR A 4 -16.63 10.31 -2.91
N CYS A 5 -17.26 9.27 -2.32
CA CYS A 5 -16.84 7.89 -2.49
C CYS A 5 -17.40 7.34 -3.82
N THR A 6 -16.52 7.18 -4.81
CA THR A 6 -16.87 6.67 -6.14
C THR A 6 -16.93 5.15 -6.20
N TYR A 7 -16.45 4.46 -5.16
CA TYR A 7 -16.43 3.01 -5.10
C TYR A 7 -17.53 2.46 -4.18
N TYR A 8 -17.94 1.21 -4.43
CA TYR A 8 -18.77 0.44 -3.49
C TYR A 8 -18.09 0.41 -2.13
N CYS A 9 -18.79 0.86 -1.08
CA CYS A 9 -18.19 0.96 0.24
C CYS A 9 -18.03 -0.43 0.86
N TYR A 10 -16.86 -1.03 0.72
CA TYR A 10 -16.54 -2.34 1.30
C TYR A 10 -16.60 -2.33 2.85
N ARG A 11 -16.50 -1.14 3.47
CA ARG A 11 -16.59 -0.98 4.94
C ARG A 11 -17.98 -1.28 5.48
N ASP A 12 -19.04 -1.15 4.68
CA ASP A 12 -20.40 -1.48 5.10
C ASP A 12 -20.55 -2.97 5.43
N ASN A 13 -19.63 -3.82 4.98
CA ASN A 13 -19.61 -5.26 5.21
C ASN A 13 -18.54 -5.71 6.21
N ARG A 14 -17.89 -4.77 6.92
CA ARG A 14 -16.88 -5.05 7.93
C ARG A 14 -17.38 -4.66 9.31
N ASP A 15 -17.04 -5.48 10.31
CA ASP A 15 -17.20 -5.11 11.70
C ASP A 15 -16.30 -3.90 12.01
N ALA A 16 -16.84 -2.90 12.71
CA ALA A 16 -16.05 -1.76 13.15
C ALA A 16 -14.93 -2.25 14.08
N ILE A 17 -13.68 -1.90 13.74
CA ILE A 17 -12.55 -2.18 14.61
C ILE A 17 -12.62 -1.19 15.77
N ASN A 18 -12.89 -1.70 16.95
CA ASN A 18 -12.96 -0.89 18.16
C ASN A 18 -11.54 -0.51 18.58
N LYS A 19 -11.20 0.76 18.40
CA LYS A 19 -9.86 1.28 18.66
C LYS A 19 -9.82 1.95 20.04
N ASP A 20 -9.52 1.15 21.07
CA ASP A 20 -9.16 1.67 22.39
C ASP A 20 -7.63 1.66 22.52
N ILE A 21 -6.99 2.61 21.84
CA ILE A 21 -5.54 2.67 21.71
C ILE A 21 -4.99 3.80 22.58
N ASP A 22 -4.05 3.44 23.47
CA ASP A 22 -3.32 4.39 24.30
C ASP A 22 -2.28 5.16 23.47
N LYS A 23 -2.66 6.36 23.04
CA LYS A 23 -1.82 7.27 22.24
C LYS A 23 -0.59 7.83 23.00
N SER A 24 -0.45 7.53 24.30
CA SER A 24 0.76 7.88 25.07
C SER A 24 1.94 6.93 24.79
N LYS A 25 1.68 5.81 24.12
CA LYS A 25 2.71 4.81 23.81
C LYS A 25 3.67 5.28 22.74
N LYS A 26 4.94 4.89 22.90
CA LYS A 26 6.00 5.21 21.95
C LYS A 26 5.95 4.30 20.73
N ILE A 27 6.02 4.89 19.53
CA ILE A 27 6.06 4.15 18.27
C ILE A 27 7.39 3.42 18.11
N LYS A 28 7.33 2.16 17.69
CA LYS A 28 8.48 1.27 17.43
C LYS A 28 8.47 0.69 16.02
N LEU A 29 7.31 0.71 15.35
CA LEU A 29 7.10 0.16 14.02
C LEU A 29 6.14 1.06 13.25
N VAL A 30 6.52 1.44 12.03
CA VAL A 30 5.68 2.25 11.13
C VAL A 30 5.42 1.47 9.85
N PHE A 31 4.14 1.31 9.52
CA PHE A 31 3.65 0.74 8.28
C PHE A 31 3.35 1.84 7.28
N PHE A 32 3.78 1.67 6.05
CA PHE A 32 3.50 2.60 4.96
C PHE A 32 2.77 1.87 3.84
N ASP A 33 1.75 2.51 3.26
CA ASP A 33 1.37 2.18 1.90
C ASP A 33 2.48 2.61 0.93
N MET A 34 2.45 2.10 -0.28
CA MET A 34 3.46 2.40 -1.30
C MET A 34 2.95 3.44 -2.31
N ASP A 35 1.88 3.09 -3.03
CA ASP A 35 1.36 3.91 -4.11
C ASP A 35 0.74 5.20 -3.56
N GLY A 36 1.21 6.37 -4.00
CA GLY A 36 0.78 7.67 -3.48
C GLY A 36 1.37 8.07 -2.13
N VAL A 37 2.17 7.21 -1.49
CA VAL A 37 2.81 7.45 -0.18
C VAL A 37 4.33 7.42 -0.27
N LEU A 38 4.94 6.30 -0.63
CA LEU A 38 6.40 6.15 -0.80
C LEU A 38 6.83 6.34 -2.26
N ALA A 39 5.96 5.97 -3.20
CA ALA A 39 6.14 6.15 -4.64
C ALA A 39 5.17 7.21 -5.16
N ASP A 40 5.62 8.17 -5.98
CA ASP A 40 4.78 9.23 -6.56
C ASP A 40 4.02 8.70 -7.79
N THR A 41 3.10 7.81 -7.53
CA THR A 41 2.15 7.26 -8.51
C THR A 41 0.78 7.08 -7.88
N ILE A 42 -0.26 7.09 -8.69
CA ILE A 42 -1.63 6.79 -8.20
C ILE A 42 -1.77 5.30 -7.88
N SER A 43 -1.22 4.45 -8.75
CA SER A 43 -1.24 2.99 -8.58
C SER A 43 -0.21 2.36 -9.50
N SER A 44 0.60 1.43 -8.98
CA SER A 44 1.55 0.64 -9.75
C SER A 44 0.85 -0.20 -10.83
N TRP A 45 -0.33 -0.76 -10.53
CA TRP A 45 -1.17 -1.47 -11.51
C TRP A 45 -1.65 -0.55 -12.63
N LYS A 46 -2.21 0.62 -12.25
CA LYS A 46 -2.68 1.60 -13.22
C LYS A 46 -1.55 2.10 -14.13
N HIS A 47 -0.36 2.29 -13.60
CA HIS A 47 0.81 2.73 -14.36
C HIS A 47 1.16 1.75 -15.49
N ILE A 48 1.07 0.43 -15.22
CA ILE A 48 1.24 -0.60 -16.25
C ILE A 48 0.09 -0.58 -17.26
N HIS A 49 -1.17 -0.47 -16.78
CA HIS A 49 -2.33 -0.38 -17.69
C HIS A 49 -2.24 0.82 -18.62
N ASP A 50 -1.80 1.97 -18.11
CA ASP A 50 -1.61 3.18 -18.92
C ASP A 50 -0.55 2.96 -20.02
N TYR A 51 0.55 2.27 -19.71
CA TYR A 51 1.57 1.92 -20.70
C TYR A 51 1.03 1.01 -21.82
N PHE A 52 0.23 0.01 -21.49
CA PHE A 52 -0.37 -0.92 -22.45
C PHE A 52 -1.66 -0.40 -23.10
N GLY A 53 -2.14 0.80 -22.71
CA GLY A 53 -3.41 1.35 -23.20
C GLY A 53 -4.63 0.51 -22.80
N THR A 54 -4.58 -0.12 -21.63
CA THR A 54 -5.64 -0.98 -21.07
C THR A 54 -6.25 -0.35 -19.82
N SER A 55 -7.35 -0.92 -19.29
CA SER A 55 -7.98 -0.49 -18.04
C SER A 55 -8.45 -1.70 -17.24
N ASN A 56 -8.37 -1.60 -15.91
CA ASN A 56 -8.84 -2.62 -14.98
C ASN A 56 -10.08 -2.20 -14.18
N GLU A 57 -10.74 -1.11 -14.55
CA GLU A 57 -11.91 -0.59 -13.81
C GLU A 57 -12.98 -1.65 -13.55
N GLN A 58 -13.24 -2.52 -14.54
CA GLN A 58 -14.20 -3.62 -14.39
C GLN A 58 -13.71 -4.67 -13.36
N SER A 59 -12.42 -4.99 -13.35
CA SER A 59 -11.84 -5.93 -12.37
C SER A 59 -11.92 -5.36 -10.96
N VAL A 60 -11.66 -4.05 -10.80
CA VAL A 60 -11.80 -3.34 -9.51
C VAL A 60 -13.23 -3.39 -9.00
N ASP A 61 -14.23 -3.06 -9.85
CA ASP A 61 -15.66 -3.10 -9.47
C ASP A 61 -16.10 -4.53 -9.09
N ASP A 62 -15.72 -5.53 -9.89
CA ASP A 62 -16.04 -6.93 -9.62
C ASP A 62 -15.41 -7.41 -8.29
N TYR A 63 -14.17 -7.02 -8.01
CA TYR A 63 -13.49 -7.35 -6.77
C TYR A 63 -14.18 -6.71 -5.56
N LEU A 64 -14.45 -5.40 -5.61
CA LEU A 64 -15.10 -4.68 -4.52
C LEU A 64 -16.52 -5.17 -4.23
N ARG A 65 -17.21 -5.71 -5.24
CA ARG A 65 -18.54 -6.37 -5.08
C ARG A 65 -18.42 -7.82 -4.59
N GLY A 66 -17.21 -8.37 -4.47
CA GLY A 66 -16.98 -9.76 -4.07
C GLY A 66 -17.32 -10.78 -5.16
N ASN A 67 -17.40 -10.37 -6.43
CA ASN A 67 -17.64 -11.27 -7.57
C ASN A 67 -16.38 -12.06 -7.95
N ILE A 68 -15.20 -11.56 -7.62
CA ILE A 68 -13.91 -12.21 -7.86
C ILE A 68 -13.02 -12.04 -6.62
N ASP A 69 -12.08 -12.95 -6.44
CA ASP A 69 -11.02 -12.84 -5.43
C ASP A 69 -9.78 -12.09 -5.97
N GLU A 70 -8.81 -11.86 -5.10
CA GLU A 70 -7.59 -11.15 -5.45
C GLU A 70 -6.75 -11.85 -6.52
N LEU A 71 -6.71 -13.19 -6.54
CA LEU A 71 -5.93 -13.93 -7.53
C LEU A 71 -6.58 -13.86 -8.93
N GLU A 72 -7.90 -13.95 -9.00
CA GLU A 72 -8.62 -13.73 -10.26
C GLU A 72 -8.50 -12.27 -10.72
N PHE A 73 -8.50 -11.31 -9.78
CA PHE A 73 -8.25 -9.89 -10.08
C PHE A 73 -6.87 -9.71 -10.75
N ILE A 74 -5.79 -10.20 -10.10
CA ILE A 74 -4.42 -10.15 -10.64
C ILE A 74 -4.36 -10.84 -12.01
N LYS A 75 -4.97 -12.00 -12.16
CA LYS A 75 -4.98 -12.76 -13.42
C LYS A 75 -5.65 -11.99 -14.55
N ARG A 76 -6.77 -11.34 -14.29
CA ARG A 76 -7.47 -10.51 -15.29
C ARG A 76 -6.61 -9.33 -15.72
N ASP A 77 -6.00 -8.61 -14.78
CA ASP A 77 -5.14 -7.48 -15.05
C ASP A 77 -3.94 -7.89 -15.90
N VAL A 78 -3.20 -8.91 -15.47
CA VAL A 78 -2.02 -9.42 -16.21
C VAL A 78 -2.40 -9.91 -17.60
N SER A 79 -3.60 -10.48 -17.78
CA SER A 79 -4.06 -10.97 -19.10
C SER A 79 -4.21 -9.86 -20.16
N LEU A 80 -4.27 -8.61 -19.73
CA LEU A 80 -4.38 -7.44 -20.60
C LEU A 80 -3.00 -6.91 -21.05
N TRP A 81 -1.91 -7.30 -20.40
CA TRP A 81 -0.55 -6.83 -20.69
C TRP A 81 0.11 -7.71 -21.73
N LYS A 82 -0.23 -7.47 -23.00
CA LYS A 82 0.16 -8.31 -24.14
C LYS A 82 1.26 -7.65 -24.98
N ALA A 83 2.25 -8.47 -25.38
CA ALA A 83 3.14 -8.21 -26.50
C ALA A 83 2.58 -8.90 -27.76
N ASP A 84 3.27 -8.73 -28.89
CA ASP A 84 2.82 -9.25 -30.20
C ASP A 84 2.65 -10.78 -30.24
N ASP A 85 3.39 -11.51 -29.41
CA ASP A 85 3.47 -12.99 -29.37
C ASP A 85 2.85 -13.61 -28.10
N GLY A 86 2.11 -12.84 -27.29
CA GLY A 86 1.46 -13.35 -26.09
C GLY A 86 1.55 -12.39 -24.89
N LEU A 87 1.69 -12.92 -23.66
CA LEU A 87 1.93 -12.11 -22.48
C LEU A 87 3.36 -11.55 -22.48
N THR A 88 3.50 -10.33 -21.97
CA THR A 88 4.79 -9.66 -21.90
C THR A 88 5.76 -10.32 -20.91
N ASN A 89 7.02 -9.95 -20.96
CA ASN A 89 8.06 -10.38 -20.02
C ASN A 89 8.02 -9.55 -18.73
N LYS A 90 8.40 -10.17 -17.62
CA LYS A 90 8.51 -9.51 -16.31
C LYS A 90 9.50 -8.33 -16.36
N ASP A 91 10.58 -8.44 -17.13
CA ASP A 91 11.57 -7.36 -17.29
C ASP A 91 10.97 -6.09 -17.92
N VAL A 92 9.98 -6.23 -18.82
CA VAL A 92 9.27 -5.07 -19.38
C VAL A 92 8.47 -4.37 -18.27
N ILE A 93 7.76 -5.14 -17.45
CA ILE A 93 7.02 -4.61 -16.30
C ILE A 93 7.97 -3.91 -15.32
N GLN A 94 9.11 -4.52 -15.04
CA GLN A 94 10.13 -3.93 -14.17
C GLN A 94 10.64 -2.60 -14.71
N ASN A 95 10.97 -2.52 -15.98
CA ASN A 95 11.45 -1.28 -16.61
C ASN A 95 10.39 -0.17 -16.52
N ILE A 96 9.12 -0.49 -16.77
CA ILE A 96 8.03 0.48 -16.67
C ILE A 96 7.89 1.00 -15.23
N LEU A 97 7.90 0.10 -14.23
CA LEU A 97 7.75 0.47 -12.82
C LEU A 97 8.97 1.24 -12.28
N PHE A 98 10.15 1.00 -12.82
CA PHE A 98 11.39 1.65 -12.37
C PHE A 98 11.47 3.13 -12.78
N ASP A 99 10.64 3.58 -13.73
CA ASP A 99 10.48 4.99 -14.07
C ASP A 99 9.67 5.77 -13.01
N ILE A 100 8.95 5.06 -12.11
CA ILE A 100 8.20 5.71 -11.03
C ILE A 100 9.18 6.26 -9.99
N PRO A 101 9.14 7.59 -9.72
CA PRO A 101 10.01 8.21 -8.73
C PRO A 101 9.54 7.93 -7.31
N LEU A 102 10.46 8.03 -6.35
CA LEU A 102 10.11 8.12 -4.94
C LEU A 102 9.27 9.37 -4.67
N MET A 103 8.37 9.27 -3.70
CA MET A 103 7.67 10.44 -3.17
C MET A 103 8.69 11.42 -2.59
N LYS A 104 8.53 12.71 -2.91
CA LYS A 104 9.35 13.76 -2.31
C LYS A 104 9.37 13.65 -0.79
N GLY A 105 10.56 13.72 -0.19
CA GLY A 105 10.74 13.63 1.26
C GLY A 105 10.68 12.21 1.84
N ALA A 106 10.52 11.16 1.01
CA ALA A 106 10.49 9.78 1.49
C ALA A 106 11.84 9.37 2.11
N GLU A 107 12.96 9.69 1.46
CA GLU A 107 14.30 9.42 1.98
C GLU A 107 14.52 10.07 3.35
N GLU A 108 14.11 11.33 3.50
CA GLU A 108 14.23 12.08 4.75
C GLU A 108 13.38 11.47 5.87
N CYS A 109 12.12 11.11 5.55
CA CYS A 109 11.20 10.48 6.49
C CYS A 109 11.73 9.12 6.99
N ILE A 110 12.14 8.24 6.09
CA ILE A 110 12.64 6.92 6.47
C ILE A 110 14.00 7.02 7.18
N ALA A 111 14.89 7.92 6.76
CA ALA A 111 16.15 8.18 7.47
C ALA A 111 15.93 8.67 8.92
N PHE A 112 14.91 9.53 9.13
CA PHE A 112 14.52 9.99 10.47
C PHE A 112 14.07 8.81 11.35
N LEU A 113 13.20 7.92 10.85
CA LEU A 113 12.75 6.75 11.59
C LEU A 113 13.88 5.80 11.93
N ARG A 114 14.73 5.50 10.96
CA ARG A 114 15.92 4.65 11.16
C ARG A 114 16.88 5.22 12.20
N LYS A 115 17.12 6.54 12.16
CA LYS A 115 17.97 7.24 13.17
C LYS A 115 17.42 7.08 14.59
N ASN A 116 16.11 6.96 14.74
CA ASN A 116 15.42 6.76 16.00
C ASN A 116 15.17 5.27 16.34
N ASN A 117 15.81 4.34 15.62
CA ASN A 117 15.66 2.88 15.78
C ASN A 117 14.24 2.37 15.64
N ILE A 118 13.43 3.03 14.81
CA ILE A 118 12.05 2.64 14.50
C ILE A 118 12.08 1.76 13.27
N LYS A 119 11.44 0.59 13.37
CA LYS A 119 11.29 -0.33 12.25
C LYS A 119 10.26 0.17 11.24
N THR A 120 10.48 -0.14 9.97
CA THR A 120 9.63 0.30 8.86
C THR A 120 9.19 -0.87 8.00
N ALA A 121 7.93 -0.84 7.55
CA ALA A 121 7.36 -1.87 6.70
C ALA A 121 6.52 -1.25 5.58
N ILE A 122 6.64 -1.78 4.36
CA ILE A 122 5.70 -1.54 3.27
C ILE A 122 4.56 -2.56 3.37
N VAL A 123 3.31 -2.09 3.29
CA VAL A 123 2.11 -2.94 3.17
C VAL A 123 1.26 -2.39 2.02
N SER A 124 1.42 -2.95 0.84
CA SER A 124 0.76 -2.50 -0.38
C SER A 124 0.11 -3.64 -1.15
N ALA A 125 -1.09 -3.42 -1.66
CA ALA A 125 -1.69 -4.31 -2.65
C ALA A 125 -1.13 -4.09 -4.08
N GLY A 126 -0.19 -3.14 -4.24
CA GLY A 126 0.57 -2.88 -5.45
C GLY A 126 1.60 -3.97 -5.77
N LEU A 127 2.41 -3.74 -6.80
CA LEU A 127 3.35 -4.72 -7.32
C LEU A 127 4.65 -4.80 -6.50
N ASP A 128 5.05 -6.04 -6.16
CA ASP A 128 6.27 -6.37 -5.41
C ASP A 128 7.53 -5.81 -6.08
N ILE A 129 7.59 -5.81 -7.40
CA ILE A 129 8.71 -5.27 -8.20
C ILE A 129 9.02 -3.81 -7.82
N LEU A 130 7.97 -2.98 -7.69
CA LEU A 130 8.14 -1.58 -7.26
C LEU A 130 8.43 -1.50 -5.76
N ALA A 131 7.75 -2.31 -4.95
CA ALA A 131 7.92 -2.29 -3.51
C ALA A 131 9.33 -2.68 -3.07
N GLU A 132 9.93 -3.68 -3.72
CA GLU A 132 11.32 -4.10 -3.49
C GLU A 132 12.31 -3.00 -3.86
N LYS A 133 12.14 -2.35 -5.04
CA LYS A 133 12.94 -1.19 -5.45
C LYS A 133 12.86 -0.07 -4.41
N VAL A 134 11.64 0.33 -4.03
CA VAL A 134 11.41 1.40 -3.05
C VAL A 134 12.05 1.06 -1.70
N ALA A 135 11.91 -0.18 -1.25
CA ALA A 135 12.48 -0.63 0.01
C ALA A 135 14.01 -0.65 0.00
N GLU A 136 14.62 -1.06 -1.11
CA GLU A 136 16.07 -1.05 -1.29
C GLU A 136 16.61 0.38 -1.27
N GLU A 137 16.02 1.29 -2.06
CA GLU A 137 16.45 2.68 -2.15
C GLU A 137 16.31 3.43 -0.80
N LEU A 138 15.24 3.17 -0.04
CA LEU A 138 14.98 3.83 1.24
C LEU A 138 15.63 3.12 2.44
N GLY A 139 16.05 1.85 2.28
CA GLY A 139 16.59 1.02 3.36
C GLY A 139 15.51 0.62 4.37
N MET A 140 14.33 0.19 3.89
CA MET A 140 13.23 -0.27 4.73
C MET A 140 13.44 -1.71 5.22
N ASP A 141 12.86 -2.04 6.39
CA ASP A 141 13.12 -3.33 7.05
C ASP A 141 12.28 -4.49 6.51
N TYR A 142 11.01 -4.23 6.10
CA TYR A 142 10.06 -5.27 5.70
C TYR A 142 9.24 -4.81 4.49
N VAL A 143 8.90 -5.79 3.61
CA VAL A 143 8.08 -5.57 2.43
C VAL A 143 6.99 -6.62 2.35
N PHE A 144 5.75 -6.16 2.17
CA PHE A 144 4.59 -6.98 1.82
C PHE A 144 3.92 -6.31 0.62
N ALA A 145 3.95 -6.98 -0.53
CA ALA A 145 3.32 -6.53 -1.76
C ALA A 145 2.94 -7.73 -2.64
N ASN A 146 2.05 -7.53 -3.60
CA ASN A 146 1.58 -8.61 -4.46
C ASN A 146 2.49 -8.81 -5.66
N GLY A 147 2.71 -10.06 -6.03
CA GLY A 147 3.61 -10.42 -7.11
C GLY A 147 2.89 -10.98 -8.33
N ILE A 148 3.63 -11.06 -9.42
CA ILE A 148 3.24 -11.70 -10.66
C ILE A 148 4.22 -12.80 -11.02
N LYS A 149 3.70 -14.00 -11.42
CA LYS A 149 4.55 -15.14 -11.77
C LYS A 149 5.03 -15.07 -13.21
N GLN A 150 6.21 -15.63 -13.44
CA GLN A 150 6.80 -15.79 -14.77
C GLN A 150 7.19 -17.27 -15.01
N ASP A 151 7.28 -17.63 -16.29
CA ASP A 151 7.83 -18.93 -16.73
C ASP A 151 9.37 -18.91 -16.76
N GLU A 152 9.99 -20.03 -17.13
CA GLU A 152 11.45 -20.16 -17.23
C GLU A 152 12.09 -19.23 -18.27
N MET A 153 11.30 -18.67 -19.19
CA MET A 153 11.72 -17.70 -20.21
C MET A 153 11.47 -16.25 -19.80
N GLY A 154 11.01 -16.00 -18.56
CA GLY A 154 10.70 -14.67 -18.04
C GLY A 154 9.35 -14.10 -18.49
N ARG A 155 8.52 -14.88 -19.23
CA ARG A 155 7.20 -14.41 -19.68
C ARG A 155 6.19 -14.56 -18.55
N LEU A 156 5.31 -13.57 -18.42
CA LEU A 156 4.23 -13.64 -17.44
C LEU A 156 3.31 -14.84 -17.70
N THR A 157 2.93 -15.54 -16.64
CA THR A 157 2.00 -16.69 -16.74
C THR A 157 0.54 -16.30 -16.56
N GLY A 158 0.26 -15.08 -16.12
CA GLY A 158 -1.08 -14.63 -15.70
C GLY A 158 -1.41 -15.00 -14.25
N GLU A 159 -0.54 -15.75 -13.55
CA GLU A 159 -0.76 -16.09 -12.15
C GLU A 159 -0.16 -15.03 -11.22
N GLY A 160 -0.86 -14.77 -10.09
CA GLY A 160 -0.42 -13.86 -9.04
C GLY A 160 0.26 -14.57 -7.86
N ILE A 161 0.93 -13.76 -7.04
CA ILE A 161 1.40 -14.10 -5.69
C ILE A 161 0.72 -13.12 -4.73
N LEU A 162 -0.17 -13.63 -3.91
CA LEU A 162 -0.93 -12.81 -2.96
C LEU A 162 -0.19 -12.76 -1.62
N GLN A 163 0.20 -11.56 -1.21
CA GLN A 163 0.75 -11.26 0.12
C GLN A 163 -0.14 -10.26 0.89
N VAL A 164 -0.81 -9.37 0.17
CA VAL A 164 -1.63 -8.30 0.75
C VAL A 164 -3.01 -8.31 0.11
N GLN A 165 -4.03 -8.50 0.92
CA GLN A 165 -5.41 -8.31 0.49
C GLN A 165 -5.75 -6.82 0.55
N LEU A 166 -6.26 -6.24 -0.55
CA LEU A 166 -6.49 -4.80 -0.70
C LEU A 166 -7.31 -4.21 0.48
N ILE A 167 -8.39 -4.89 0.84
CA ILE A 167 -9.32 -4.42 1.89
C ILE A 167 -9.03 -4.98 3.30
N TYR A 168 -7.94 -5.75 3.47
CA TYR A 168 -7.55 -6.40 4.72
C TYR A 168 -6.08 -6.21 5.06
N LYS A 169 -5.53 -5.03 4.79
CA LYS A 169 -4.13 -4.67 5.12
C LYS A 169 -3.82 -4.81 6.62
N ASP A 170 -4.83 -4.72 7.49
CA ASP A 170 -4.71 -4.97 8.93
C ASP A 170 -4.14 -6.35 9.29
N LYS A 171 -4.36 -7.37 8.45
CA LYS A 171 -3.77 -8.70 8.68
C LYS A 171 -2.24 -8.65 8.65
N ASN A 172 -1.66 -7.91 7.70
CA ASN A 172 -0.21 -7.75 7.60
C ASN A 172 0.34 -6.96 8.80
N VAL A 173 -0.38 -5.91 9.24
CA VAL A 173 -0.02 -5.13 10.43
C VAL A 173 0.03 -6.04 11.67
N ARG A 174 -1.04 -6.81 11.93
CA ARG A 174 -1.11 -7.71 13.09
C ARG A 174 -0.04 -8.79 13.05
N ASN A 175 0.13 -9.46 11.91
CA ASN A 175 1.08 -10.56 11.76
C ASN A 175 2.53 -10.09 11.96
N LEU A 176 2.91 -8.93 11.41
CA LEU A 176 4.27 -8.42 11.60
C LEU A 176 4.49 -7.90 13.03
N ALA A 177 3.51 -7.17 13.58
CA ALA A 177 3.59 -6.67 14.95
C ALA A 177 3.74 -7.83 15.96
N GLU A 178 2.95 -8.90 15.81
CA GLU A 178 3.05 -10.12 16.62
C GLU A 178 4.44 -10.78 16.45
N LYS A 179 4.90 -10.98 15.22
CA LYS A 179 6.21 -11.56 14.91
C LYS A 179 7.38 -10.80 15.55
N LEU A 180 7.25 -9.48 15.65
CA LEU A 180 8.28 -8.60 16.23
C LEU A 180 8.06 -8.32 17.73
N GLU A 181 7.02 -8.90 18.33
CA GLU A 181 6.62 -8.65 19.71
C GLU A 181 6.41 -7.15 20.01
N VAL A 182 5.90 -6.42 19.01
CA VAL A 182 5.55 -5.00 19.12
C VAL A 182 4.04 -4.88 19.35
N PRO A 183 3.59 -4.33 20.50
CA PRO A 183 2.16 -4.07 20.71
C PRO A 183 1.59 -3.14 19.63
N LEU A 184 0.35 -3.36 19.20
CA LEU A 184 -0.31 -2.56 18.17
C LEU A 184 -0.40 -1.07 18.53
N GLU A 185 -0.52 -0.74 19.80
CA GLU A 185 -0.44 0.63 20.32
C GLU A 185 0.93 1.31 20.13
N ASN A 186 1.97 0.54 19.88
CA ASN A 186 3.31 1.03 19.54
C ASN A 186 3.59 1.02 18.02
N CYS A 187 2.55 0.80 17.21
CA CYS A 187 2.62 0.88 15.76
C CYS A 187 2.00 2.18 15.25
N ALA A 188 2.52 2.70 14.14
CA ALA A 188 1.87 3.73 13.35
C ALA A 188 1.62 3.23 11.92
N ALA A 189 0.63 3.80 11.24
CA ALA A 189 0.35 3.53 9.85
C ALA A 189 0.22 4.84 9.07
N VAL A 190 0.81 4.89 7.88
CA VAL A 190 0.75 6.02 6.94
C VAL A 190 0.16 5.53 5.63
N GLY A 191 -0.90 6.17 5.17
CA GLY A 191 -1.62 5.81 3.94
C GLY A 191 -2.37 7.00 3.36
N ASN A 192 -2.96 6.86 2.18
CA ASN A 192 -3.61 7.95 1.47
C ASN A 192 -5.04 7.67 1.02
N SER A 193 -5.50 6.42 1.08
CA SER A 193 -6.79 6.00 0.54
C SER A 193 -7.65 5.23 1.56
N CYS A 194 -8.92 5.05 1.25
CA CYS A 194 -9.84 4.26 2.08
C CYS A 194 -9.36 2.81 2.30
N PHE A 195 -8.50 2.29 1.43
CA PHE A 195 -7.90 0.96 1.57
C PHE A 195 -6.86 0.87 2.71
N ASP A 196 -6.39 2.01 3.23
CA ASP A 196 -5.43 2.09 4.34
C ASP A 196 -6.11 2.22 5.71
N VAL A 197 -7.39 2.53 5.71
CA VAL A 197 -8.16 2.64 6.96
C VAL A 197 -8.01 1.42 7.86
N PRO A 198 -8.00 0.16 7.37
CA PRO A 198 -7.75 -1.01 8.21
C PRO A 198 -6.40 -0.97 8.94
N MET A 199 -5.35 -0.40 8.32
CA MET A 199 -4.06 -0.21 8.99
C MET A 199 -4.16 0.85 10.09
N PHE A 200 -4.87 1.97 9.84
CA PHE A 200 -5.06 3.03 10.84
C PHE A 200 -5.84 2.51 12.05
N GLU A 201 -6.94 1.80 11.81
CA GLU A 201 -7.79 1.25 12.87
C GLU A 201 -7.07 0.21 13.73
N THR A 202 -6.04 -0.43 13.19
CA THR A 202 -5.26 -1.46 13.88
C THR A 202 -4.05 -0.90 14.61
N SER A 203 -3.48 0.20 14.14
CA SER A 203 -2.28 0.81 14.71
C SER A 203 -2.60 1.83 15.81
N GLY A 204 -1.64 2.13 16.69
CA GLY A 204 -1.73 3.16 17.72
C GLY A 204 -1.87 4.58 17.16
N LEU A 205 -1.38 4.79 15.94
CA LEU A 205 -1.44 6.08 15.27
C LEU A 205 -1.70 5.86 13.77
N GLY A 206 -2.78 6.45 13.25
CA GLY A 206 -3.10 6.50 11.83
C GLY A 206 -2.84 7.89 11.25
N ILE A 207 -2.03 7.97 10.21
CA ILE A 207 -1.70 9.22 9.52
C ILE A 207 -2.17 9.15 8.07
N ALA A 208 -3.12 10.02 7.71
CA ALA A 208 -3.52 10.20 6.32
C ALA A 208 -2.56 11.19 5.65
N PHE A 209 -1.75 10.69 4.72
CA PHE A 209 -0.82 11.49 3.94
C PHE A 209 -1.44 11.83 2.58
N ASN A 210 -1.55 13.13 2.28
CA ASN A 210 -2.16 13.64 1.04
C ASN A 210 -3.45 12.87 0.65
N PRO A 211 -4.43 12.78 1.55
CA PRO A 211 -5.56 11.86 1.46
C PRO A 211 -6.41 12.08 0.21
N GLU A 212 -6.74 10.98 -0.47
CA GLU A 212 -7.48 10.97 -1.74
C GLU A 212 -9.01 11.00 -1.54
N ASP A 213 -9.49 10.57 -0.37
CA ASP A 213 -10.92 10.45 -0.09
C ASP A 213 -11.30 10.85 1.33
N GLU A 214 -12.60 11.14 1.53
CA GLU A 214 -13.14 11.54 2.83
C GLU A 214 -13.15 10.40 3.87
N CYS A 215 -13.16 9.15 3.44
CA CYS A 215 -13.15 8.01 4.35
C CYS A 215 -11.81 7.92 5.08
N VAL A 216 -10.70 8.03 4.35
CA VAL A 216 -9.36 8.03 4.93
C VAL A 216 -9.13 9.25 5.82
N ARG A 217 -9.65 10.43 5.43
CA ARG A 217 -9.59 11.65 6.26
C ARG A 217 -10.27 11.47 7.62
N LYS A 218 -11.48 10.93 7.62
CA LYS A 218 -12.28 10.73 8.85
C LYS A 218 -11.73 9.62 9.75
N SER A 219 -10.95 8.72 9.21
CA SER A 219 -10.43 7.56 9.94
C SER A 219 -9.03 7.76 10.51
N ALA A 220 -8.32 8.80 10.04
CA ALA A 220 -6.98 9.11 10.51
C ALA A 220 -6.99 9.91 11.81
N ASP A 221 -5.95 9.71 12.63
CA ASP A 221 -5.68 10.51 13.83
C ASP A 221 -5.05 11.86 13.47
N ILE A 222 -4.22 11.88 12.40
CA ILE A 222 -3.53 13.06 11.90
C ILE A 222 -3.67 13.09 10.37
N ILE A 223 -3.89 14.30 9.84
CA ILE A 223 -3.91 14.54 8.39
C ILE A 223 -2.68 15.38 8.03
N VAL A 224 -1.93 14.94 7.02
CA VAL A 224 -0.76 15.63 6.47
C VAL A 224 -1.03 15.94 5.00
N GLU A 225 -1.16 17.22 4.67
CA GLU A 225 -1.52 17.67 3.33
C GLU A 225 -0.30 17.90 2.43
N GLY A 226 -0.48 17.56 1.16
CA GLY A 226 0.47 17.79 0.07
C GLY A 226 1.52 16.71 -0.10
N LYS A 227 2.08 16.62 -1.31
CA LYS A 227 2.99 15.57 -1.77
C LYS A 227 4.44 15.79 -1.32
N ASP A 228 4.67 15.78 -0.01
CA ASP A 228 6.01 15.85 0.60
C ASP A 228 5.99 15.04 1.91
N LEU A 229 6.52 13.81 1.85
CA LEU A 229 6.45 12.86 2.95
C LEU A 229 7.28 13.29 4.16
N SER A 230 8.25 14.19 4.01
CA SER A 230 8.99 14.77 5.15
C SER A 230 8.07 15.46 6.15
N LYS A 231 6.89 15.95 5.71
CA LYS A 231 5.88 16.56 6.59
C LYS A 231 5.22 15.56 7.57
N VAL A 232 5.41 14.25 7.37
CA VAL A 232 4.97 13.23 8.33
C VAL A 232 5.88 13.19 9.55
N ILE A 233 7.13 13.66 9.46
CA ILE A 233 8.08 13.70 10.57
C ILE A 233 7.52 14.44 11.78
N PRO A 234 7.05 15.70 11.67
CA PRO A 234 6.46 16.43 12.81
C PRO A 234 5.22 15.75 13.42
N ALA A 235 4.50 14.94 12.62
CA ALA A 235 3.34 14.18 13.09
C ALA A 235 3.75 12.96 13.93
N LEU A 236 4.90 12.35 13.62
CA LEU A 236 5.45 11.19 14.33
C LEU A 236 6.31 11.59 15.55
N GLU A 237 7.02 12.71 15.49
CA GLU A 237 8.01 13.12 16.47
C GLU A 237 7.50 13.12 17.93
N PRO A 238 6.25 13.54 18.25
CA PRO A 238 5.73 13.50 19.63
C PRO A 238 5.59 12.07 20.21
N TYR A 239 5.57 11.05 19.33
CA TYR A 239 5.35 9.64 19.68
C TYR A 239 6.64 8.80 19.62
N ILE A 240 7.79 9.42 19.46
CA ILE A 240 9.12 8.78 19.37
C ILE A 240 9.93 8.91 20.64
#